data_518d678da3b22f23e038026506539bb5
#
_entry.id   518d678da3b22f23e038026506539bb5
#
_cell.length_a   1.000
_cell.length_b   1.000
_cell.length_c   1.000
_cell.angle_alpha   90.00
_cell.angle_beta   90.00
_cell.angle_gamma   90.00
#
_symmetry.space_group_name_H-M   'P 1'
#
loop_
_entity.id
_entity.type
_entity.pdbx_description
1 polymer ?
#
loop_
_entity_poly.entity_id
_entity_poly.type
_entity_poly.pdbx_seq_one_letter_code
_entity_poly.pdbx_strand_id
1 'polypeptide(L)'
;GQPQQPQYQQQAPAYGQPQQQYGEYREQLPTNRGLLKMALLGPITLGIYPLVVLCKISSEINKVARNDRKNTMHFLLMLLLSPITLGIFTLIWYHNLCSRIGNELKRRNIPYSFGASDYWLWCMLGALIGIGPLVFIHKFMHAMNHLNGSYNQYGE
;
A
#
# COMPACT_ATOMS: atom_id res chain seq x y z
N GLY A 1 73.85 -31.57 12.78
CA GLY A 1 72.42 -31.56 12.77
C GLY A 1 71.92 -30.19 12.58
N GLN A 2 71.35 -29.88 11.38
CA GLN A 2 70.65 -28.62 11.12
C GLN A 2 69.17 -28.79 11.55
N PRO A 3 68.61 -27.85 12.24
CA PRO A 3 67.16 -27.88 12.57
C PRO A 3 66.31 -27.56 11.33
N GLN A 4 65.38 -28.46 11.02
CA GLN A 4 64.39 -28.29 9.97
C GLN A 4 63.38 -27.18 10.38
N GLN A 5 63.22 -26.18 9.51
CA GLN A 5 62.20 -25.18 9.63
C GLN A 5 60.85 -25.80 9.29
N PRO A 6 59.77 -25.47 10.04
CA PRO A 6 58.43 -25.91 9.68
C PRO A 6 57.94 -25.16 8.44
N GLN A 7 57.55 -25.92 7.42
CA GLN A 7 56.84 -25.43 6.23
C GLN A 7 55.46 -24.92 6.64
N TYR A 8 55.29 -23.62 6.57
CA TYR A 8 53.94 -23.01 6.58
C TYR A 8 53.26 -23.36 5.26
N GLN A 9 52.30 -24.27 5.31
CA GLN A 9 51.34 -24.45 4.22
C GLN A 9 50.56 -23.14 4.02
N GLN A 10 50.82 -22.46 2.91
CA GLN A 10 49.99 -21.39 2.43
C GLN A 10 48.62 -22.00 2.11
N GLN A 11 47.63 -21.76 2.99
CA GLN A 11 46.23 -21.95 2.66
C GLN A 11 45.89 -21.01 1.52
N ALA A 12 45.51 -21.60 0.38
CA ALA A 12 44.94 -20.87 -0.73
C ALA A 12 43.71 -20.04 -0.25
N PRO A 13 43.54 -18.82 -0.75
CA PRO A 13 42.38 -18.02 -0.41
C PRO A 13 41.10 -18.79 -0.82
N ALA A 14 40.25 -19.07 0.15
CA ALA A 14 38.93 -19.62 -0.11
C ALA A 14 38.22 -18.67 -1.07
N TYR A 15 37.97 -19.15 -2.28
CA TYR A 15 37.10 -18.49 -3.22
C TYR A 15 35.79 -18.20 -2.50
N GLY A 16 35.45 -16.92 -2.40
CA GLY A 16 34.25 -16.44 -1.73
C GLY A 16 33.04 -17.19 -2.26
N GLN A 17 32.38 -17.89 -1.37
CA GLN A 17 30.99 -18.27 -1.61
C GLN A 17 30.25 -16.99 -1.99
N PRO A 18 29.39 -17.02 -3.05
CA PRO A 18 28.55 -15.90 -3.32
C PRO A 18 27.79 -15.62 -2.02
N GLN A 19 28.01 -14.43 -1.44
CA GLN A 19 27.17 -13.94 -0.38
C GLN A 19 25.75 -14.00 -0.97
N GLN A 20 24.98 -14.97 -0.51
CA GLN A 20 23.53 -14.92 -0.66
C GLN A 20 23.17 -13.59 0.00
N GLN A 21 22.95 -12.59 -0.85
CA GLN A 21 22.25 -11.40 -0.48
C GLN A 21 20.94 -11.90 0.15
N TYR A 22 20.89 -11.92 1.47
CA TYR A 22 19.63 -12.01 2.20
C TYR A 22 18.84 -10.78 1.75
N GLY A 23 18.14 -10.91 0.64
CA GLY A 23 17.15 -9.94 0.20
C GLY A 23 16.21 -9.79 1.37
N GLU A 24 16.18 -8.62 1.96
CA GLU A 24 15.22 -8.26 2.99
C GLU A 24 13.87 -8.83 2.56
N TYR A 25 13.31 -9.79 3.31
CA TYR A 25 12.08 -10.48 2.95
C TYR A 25 10.95 -9.47 2.92
N ARG A 26 10.76 -8.90 1.75
CA ARG A 26 9.78 -7.82 1.55
C ARG A 26 8.40 -8.45 1.41
N GLU A 27 7.51 -8.10 2.33
CA GLU A 27 6.12 -8.53 2.27
C GLU A 27 5.50 -8.10 0.93
N GLN A 28 5.00 -9.06 0.16
CA GLN A 28 4.32 -8.80 -1.11
C GLN A 28 2.91 -8.27 -0.83
N LEU A 29 2.63 -7.07 -1.33
CA LEU A 29 1.34 -6.42 -1.17
C LEU A 29 0.37 -6.82 -2.31
N PRO A 30 -0.94 -6.95 -2.02
CA PRO A 30 -1.93 -7.35 -3.02
C PRO A 30 -2.07 -6.35 -4.16
N THR A 31 -2.08 -6.84 -5.41
CA THR A 31 -2.20 -6.03 -6.64
C THR A 31 -3.44 -6.37 -7.47
N ASN A 32 -4.35 -7.18 -6.94
CA ASN A 32 -5.49 -7.74 -7.68
C ASN A 32 -6.86 -7.34 -7.11
N ARG A 33 -6.93 -6.18 -6.46
CA ARG A 33 -8.20 -5.64 -5.99
C ARG A 33 -9.00 -5.04 -7.16
N GLY A 34 -10.32 -5.17 -7.10
CA GLY A 34 -11.19 -4.62 -8.13
C GLY A 34 -12.61 -4.37 -7.65
N LEU A 35 -13.33 -3.54 -8.40
CA LEU A 35 -14.71 -3.20 -8.13
C LEU A 35 -15.61 -4.44 -8.03
N LEU A 36 -15.43 -5.41 -8.94
CA LEU A 36 -16.27 -6.61 -8.97
C LEU A 36 -16.15 -7.41 -7.66
N LYS A 37 -14.94 -7.58 -7.15
CA LYS A 37 -14.73 -8.24 -5.84
C LYS A 37 -15.40 -7.49 -4.70
N MET A 38 -15.32 -6.16 -4.70
CA MET A 38 -15.97 -5.32 -3.69
C MET A 38 -17.50 -5.41 -3.78
N ALA A 39 -18.05 -5.36 -5.00
CA ALA A 39 -19.49 -5.40 -5.25
C ALA A 39 -20.14 -6.76 -4.94
N LEU A 40 -19.43 -7.86 -5.24
CA LEU A 40 -19.93 -9.21 -4.97
C LEU A 40 -19.71 -9.65 -3.51
N LEU A 41 -18.47 -9.50 -3.02
CA LEU A 41 -18.13 -9.98 -1.68
C LEU A 41 -18.63 -9.03 -0.57
N GLY A 42 -18.90 -7.77 -0.89
CA GLY A 42 -19.47 -6.82 0.06
C GLY A 42 -20.80 -7.29 0.64
N PRO A 43 -21.84 -7.50 -0.18
CA PRO A 43 -23.14 -8.02 0.27
C PRO A 43 -23.07 -9.43 0.85
N ILE A 44 -22.31 -10.34 0.21
CA ILE A 44 -22.16 -11.74 0.65
C ILE A 44 -21.59 -11.80 2.07
N THR A 45 -20.64 -10.91 2.40
CA THR A 45 -20.00 -10.87 3.72
C THR A 45 -20.64 -9.86 4.68
N LEU A 46 -21.83 -9.35 4.36
CA LEU A 46 -22.52 -8.30 5.15
C LEU A 46 -21.63 -7.07 5.44
N GLY A 47 -20.78 -6.68 4.48
CA GLY A 47 -19.88 -5.55 4.60
C GLY A 47 -18.52 -5.85 5.27
N ILE A 48 -18.28 -7.07 5.75
CA ILE A 48 -17.00 -7.45 6.38
C ILE A 48 -15.84 -7.36 5.36
N TYR A 49 -16.05 -7.81 4.12
CA TYR A 49 -15.00 -7.79 3.10
C TYR A 49 -14.49 -6.37 2.79
N PRO A 50 -15.35 -5.38 2.44
CA PRO A 50 -14.92 -3.99 2.27
C PRO A 50 -14.18 -3.42 3.49
N LEU A 51 -14.67 -3.73 4.69
CA LEU A 51 -14.05 -3.29 5.94
C LEU A 51 -12.62 -3.81 6.07
N VAL A 52 -12.40 -5.11 5.85
CA VAL A 52 -11.06 -5.72 5.86
C VAL A 52 -10.15 -5.10 4.79
N VAL A 53 -10.67 -4.87 3.58
CA VAL A 53 -9.90 -4.25 2.49
C VAL A 53 -9.46 -2.83 2.87
N LEU A 54 -10.34 -2.01 3.44
CA LEU A 54 -10.01 -0.64 3.87
C LEU A 54 -9.03 -0.62 5.05
N CYS A 55 -9.15 -1.56 5.98
CA CYS A 55 -8.17 -1.76 7.05
C CYS A 55 -6.77 -2.06 6.48
N LYS A 56 -6.70 -2.96 5.50
CA LYS A 56 -5.43 -3.29 4.83
C LYS A 56 -4.86 -2.10 4.07
N ILE A 57 -5.68 -1.37 3.29
CA ILE A 57 -5.24 -0.20 2.54
C ILE A 57 -4.67 0.88 3.46
N SER A 58 -5.30 1.16 4.62
CA SER A 58 -4.78 2.13 5.57
C SER A 58 -3.40 1.75 6.15
N SER A 59 -3.11 0.46 6.26
CA SER A 59 -1.80 -0.05 6.69
C SER A 59 -0.79 -0.08 5.54
N GLU A 60 -1.22 -0.48 4.35
CA GLU A 60 -0.36 -0.58 3.17
C GLU A 60 0.17 0.78 2.72
N ILE A 61 -0.68 1.83 2.72
CA ILE A 61 -0.22 3.17 2.35
C ILE A 61 0.85 3.69 3.33
N ASN A 62 0.82 3.26 4.59
CA ASN A 62 1.86 3.60 5.56
C ASN A 62 3.20 2.90 5.26
N LYS A 63 3.17 1.72 4.64
CA LYS A 63 4.35 1.01 4.17
C LYS A 63 4.89 1.61 2.87
N VAL A 64 3.99 1.80 1.88
CA VAL A 64 4.33 2.24 0.52
C VAL A 64 4.81 3.69 0.48
N ALA A 65 4.18 4.58 1.25
CA ALA A 65 4.48 6.02 1.29
C ALA A 65 5.26 6.41 2.55
N ARG A 66 6.09 5.52 3.08
CA ARG A 66 6.86 5.75 4.31
C ARG A 66 7.77 6.99 4.22
N ASN A 67 8.27 7.27 3.02
CA ASN A 67 9.14 8.42 2.76
C ASN A 67 8.48 9.78 2.98
N ASP A 68 7.15 9.88 2.97
CA ASP A 68 6.44 11.14 3.22
C ASP A 68 6.37 11.51 4.71
N ARG A 69 6.85 10.63 5.60
CA ARG A 69 6.83 10.77 7.07
C ARG A 69 5.43 11.02 7.65
N LYS A 70 4.37 10.75 6.88
CA LYS A 70 2.99 10.85 7.33
C LYS A 70 2.47 9.48 7.75
N ASN A 71 1.49 9.48 8.64
CA ASN A 71 0.82 8.26 9.07
C ASN A 71 -0.68 8.38 8.81
N THR A 72 -1.23 7.45 8.04
CA THR A 72 -2.68 7.33 7.86
C THR A 72 -3.22 6.51 9.03
N MET A 73 -4.19 7.09 9.75
CA MET A 73 -4.88 6.41 10.84
C MET A 73 -5.57 5.14 10.34
N HIS A 74 -5.53 4.08 11.14
CA HIS A 74 -6.16 2.82 10.82
C HIS A 74 -7.67 2.98 10.63
N PHE A 75 -8.22 2.32 9.60
CA PHE A 75 -9.62 2.47 9.21
C PHE A 75 -10.62 2.19 10.35
N LEU A 76 -10.37 1.16 11.17
CA LEU A 76 -11.24 0.84 12.31
C LEU A 76 -11.31 1.96 13.34
N LEU A 77 -10.20 2.64 13.61
CA LEU A 77 -10.19 3.77 14.53
C LEU A 77 -10.95 4.96 13.95
N MET A 78 -10.80 5.22 12.65
CA MET A 78 -11.62 6.21 11.95
C MET A 78 -13.11 5.89 12.05
N LEU A 79 -13.48 4.62 11.82
CA LEU A 79 -14.87 4.18 11.90
C LEU A 79 -15.46 4.37 13.30
N LEU A 80 -14.69 4.12 14.35
CA LEU A 80 -15.10 4.33 15.74
C LEU A 80 -15.31 5.83 16.08
N LEU A 81 -14.47 6.70 15.54
CA LEU A 81 -14.55 8.16 15.75
C LEU A 81 -15.62 8.85 14.89
N SER A 82 -16.02 8.20 13.79
CA SER A 82 -16.96 8.77 12.82
C SER A 82 -18.31 9.19 13.44
N PRO A 83 -19.00 8.37 14.26
CA PRO A 83 -20.25 8.76 14.90
C PRO A 83 -20.13 9.97 15.82
N ILE A 84 -19.01 10.08 16.55
CA ILE A 84 -18.73 11.15 17.51
C ILE A 84 -18.65 12.51 16.79
N THR A 85 -18.16 12.50 15.54
CA THR A 85 -17.98 13.71 14.73
C THR A 85 -19.07 13.91 13.67
N LEU A 86 -20.18 13.20 13.78
CA LEU A 86 -21.28 13.21 12.79
C LEU A 86 -20.79 12.94 11.35
N GLY A 87 -19.76 12.11 11.19
CA GLY A 87 -19.18 11.73 9.91
C GLY A 87 -18.15 12.71 9.33
N ILE A 88 -17.95 13.91 9.90
CA ILE A 88 -16.97 14.90 9.42
C ILE A 88 -15.56 14.29 9.39
N PHE A 89 -15.21 13.54 10.42
CA PHE A 89 -13.89 12.89 10.50
C PHE A 89 -13.65 11.91 9.33
N THR A 90 -14.69 11.21 8.91
CA THR A 90 -14.64 10.31 7.74
C THR A 90 -14.29 11.06 6.46
N LEU A 91 -14.89 12.24 6.23
CA LEU A 91 -14.60 13.08 5.06
C LEU A 91 -13.13 13.52 5.03
N ILE A 92 -12.62 13.98 6.18
CA ILE A 92 -11.23 14.42 6.32
C ILE A 92 -10.29 13.24 6.12
N TRP A 93 -10.61 12.09 6.69
CA TRP A 93 -9.78 10.88 6.58
C TRP A 93 -9.66 10.40 5.13
N TYR A 94 -10.78 10.29 4.39
CA TYR A 94 -10.75 9.91 2.97
C TYR A 94 -10.03 10.94 2.10
N HIS A 95 -10.24 12.24 2.36
CA HIS A 95 -9.52 13.29 1.66
C HIS A 95 -8.00 13.12 1.82
N ASN A 96 -7.53 12.97 3.05
CA ASN A 96 -6.11 12.81 3.35
C ASN A 96 -5.54 11.51 2.75
N LEU A 97 -6.27 10.40 2.87
CA LEU A 97 -5.88 9.12 2.29
C LEU A 97 -5.73 9.21 0.77
N CYS A 98 -6.74 9.72 0.07
CA CYS A 98 -6.72 9.86 -1.39
C CYS A 98 -5.65 10.84 -1.88
N SER A 99 -5.45 11.95 -1.15
CA SER A 99 -4.36 12.90 -1.43
C SER A 99 -2.99 12.23 -1.29
N ARG A 100 -2.79 11.44 -0.24
CA ARG A 100 -1.53 10.72 0.01
C ARG A 100 -1.24 9.70 -1.09
N ILE A 101 -2.25 8.90 -1.49
CA ILE A 101 -2.15 7.94 -2.60
C ILE A 101 -1.76 8.68 -3.90
N GLY A 102 -2.44 9.79 -4.22
CA GLY A 102 -2.15 10.57 -5.42
C GLY A 102 -0.75 11.17 -5.44
N ASN A 103 -0.28 11.68 -4.31
CA ASN A 103 1.09 12.20 -4.18
C ASN A 103 2.13 11.09 -4.36
N GLU A 104 1.89 9.91 -3.84
CA GLU A 104 2.79 8.78 -3.97
C GLU A 104 2.83 8.22 -5.40
N LEU A 105 1.69 8.18 -6.10
CA LEU A 105 1.65 7.85 -7.54
C LEU A 105 2.53 8.81 -8.35
N LYS A 106 2.42 10.12 -8.08
CA LYS A 106 3.25 11.15 -8.75
C LYS A 106 4.73 10.98 -8.40
N ARG A 107 5.06 10.77 -7.13
CA ARG A 107 6.45 10.57 -6.68
C ARG A 107 7.12 9.39 -7.38
N ARG A 108 6.36 8.32 -7.62
CA ARG A 108 6.83 7.11 -8.30
C ARG A 108 6.74 7.18 -9.82
N ASN A 109 6.31 8.32 -10.39
CA ASN A 109 6.08 8.51 -11.83
C ASN A 109 5.14 7.44 -12.43
N ILE A 110 4.15 6.98 -11.67
CA ILE A 110 3.16 6.01 -12.14
C ILE A 110 2.13 6.77 -12.98
N PRO A 111 1.88 6.37 -14.26
CA PRO A 111 0.99 7.08 -15.18
C PRO A 111 -0.49 6.77 -14.86
N TYR A 112 -0.90 6.99 -13.63
CA TYR A 112 -2.28 6.82 -13.17
C TYR A 112 -2.74 8.03 -12.38
N SER A 113 -3.81 8.68 -12.85
CA SER A 113 -4.36 9.89 -12.21
C SER A 113 -5.39 9.51 -11.15
N PHE A 114 -5.05 9.75 -9.90
CA PHE A 114 -5.92 9.59 -8.74
C PHE A 114 -5.54 10.58 -7.64
N GLY A 115 -6.51 11.02 -6.83
CA GLY A 115 -6.23 11.92 -5.71
C GLY A 115 -7.48 12.33 -4.94
N ALA A 116 -7.35 13.34 -4.08
CA ALA A 116 -8.46 13.86 -3.28
C ALA A 116 -9.61 14.42 -4.15
N SER A 117 -9.29 14.96 -5.33
CA SER A 117 -10.31 15.43 -6.28
C SER A 117 -11.24 14.32 -6.76
N ASP A 118 -10.71 13.10 -6.95
CA ASP A 118 -11.52 11.94 -7.33
C ASP A 118 -12.50 11.54 -6.23
N TYR A 119 -12.09 11.67 -4.96
CA TYR A 119 -12.99 11.46 -3.84
C TYR A 119 -14.17 12.44 -3.85
N TRP A 120 -13.89 13.74 -3.96
CA TRP A 120 -14.94 14.75 -3.96
C TRP A 120 -15.83 14.68 -5.20
N LEU A 121 -15.24 14.49 -6.38
CA LEU A 121 -15.98 14.43 -7.63
C LEU A 121 -16.86 13.17 -7.73
N TRP A 122 -16.26 12.00 -7.52
CA TRP A 122 -16.98 10.73 -7.76
C TRP A 122 -17.73 10.24 -6.53
N CYS A 123 -17.14 10.31 -5.34
CA CYS A 123 -17.77 9.80 -4.13
C CYS A 123 -18.84 10.77 -3.61
N MET A 124 -18.58 12.09 -3.59
CA MET A 124 -19.52 13.08 -3.07
C MET A 124 -20.49 13.57 -4.14
N LEU A 125 -19.99 14.27 -5.18
CA LEU A 125 -20.87 14.81 -6.22
C LEU A 125 -21.46 13.70 -7.10
N GLY A 126 -20.71 12.69 -7.46
CA GLY A 126 -21.16 11.55 -8.26
C GLY A 126 -22.19 10.67 -7.55
N ALA A 127 -22.29 10.74 -6.22
CA ALA A 127 -23.34 10.06 -5.47
C ALA A 127 -24.73 10.57 -5.82
N LEU A 128 -24.86 11.83 -6.22
CA LEU A 128 -26.13 12.43 -6.67
C LEU A 128 -26.65 11.76 -7.95
N ILE A 129 -25.74 11.23 -8.78
CA ILE A 129 -26.07 10.49 -10.02
C ILE A 129 -26.25 8.99 -9.74
N GLY A 130 -25.86 8.52 -8.57
CA GLY A 130 -25.97 7.13 -8.11
C GLY A 130 -24.82 6.20 -8.51
N ILE A 131 -24.09 6.48 -9.60
CA ILE A 131 -22.99 5.64 -10.09
C ILE A 131 -21.60 6.11 -9.63
N GLY A 132 -21.49 7.34 -9.15
CA GLY A 132 -20.23 7.95 -8.78
C GLY A 132 -19.42 7.15 -7.75
N PRO A 133 -20.01 6.64 -6.66
CA PRO A 133 -19.28 5.80 -5.69
C PRO A 133 -18.66 4.55 -6.29
N LEU A 134 -19.28 3.95 -7.31
CA LEU A 134 -18.72 2.79 -8.02
C LEU A 134 -17.49 3.18 -8.84
N VAL A 135 -17.54 4.33 -9.52
CA VAL A 135 -16.39 4.89 -10.25
C VAL A 135 -15.25 5.21 -9.28
N PHE A 136 -15.57 5.81 -8.14
CA PHE A 136 -14.57 6.07 -7.08
C PHE A 136 -13.90 4.80 -6.61
N ILE A 137 -14.67 3.77 -6.23
CA ILE A 137 -14.12 2.49 -5.75
C ILE A 137 -13.22 1.86 -6.82
N HIS A 138 -13.64 1.89 -8.09
CA HIS A 138 -12.83 1.37 -9.20
C HIS A 138 -11.47 2.08 -9.28
N LYS A 139 -11.47 3.41 -9.36
CA LYS A 139 -10.25 4.21 -9.43
C LYS A 139 -9.35 4.03 -8.19
N PHE A 140 -9.95 4.01 -7.01
CA PHE A 140 -9.25 3.84 -5.75
C PHE A 140 -8.53 2.48 -5.67
N MET A 141 -9.21 1.38 -6.04
CA MET A 141 -8.61 0.05 -6.04
C MET A 141 -7.47 -0.07 -7.06
N HIS A 142 -7.64 0.51 -8.25
CA HIS A 142 -6.58 0.54 -9.26
C HIS A 142 -5.38 1.36 -8.83
N ALA A 143 -5.58 2.52 -8.22
CA ALA A 143 -4.50 3.34 -7.67
C ALA A 143 -3.65 2.55 -6.65
N MET A 144 -4.30 1.84 -5.73
CA MET A 144 -3.62 1.00 -4.74
C MET A 144 -2.91 -0.20 -5.38
N ASN A 145 -3.52 -0.84 -6.40
CA ASN A 145 -2.87 -1.94 -7.12
C ASN A 145 -1.57 -1.47 -7.81
N HIS A 146 -1.58 -0.29 -8.44
CA HIS A 146 -0.38 0.29 -9.06
C HIS A 146 0.70 0.61 -8.03
N LEU A 147 0.33 1.22 -6.90
CA LEU A 147 1.28 1.51 -5.81
C LEU A 147 1.88 0.24 -5.22
N ASN A 148 1.03 -0.75 -4.92
CA ASN A 148 1.49 -2.03 -4.37
C ASN A 148 2.39 -2.77 -5.36
N GLY A 149 2.07 -2.75 -6.67
CA GLY A 149 2.91 -3.32 -7.71
C GLY A 149 4.28 -2.67 -7.77
N SER A 150 4.33 -1.34 -7.73
CA SER A 150 5.59 -0.59 -7.69
C SER A 150 6.39 -0.89 -6.41
N TYR A 151 5.72 -0.95 -5.25
CA TYR A 151 6.37 -1.31 -3.99
C TYR A 151 6.94 -2.73 -4.01
N ASN A 152 6.19 -3.70 -4.55
CA ASN A 152 6.64 -5.08 -4.66
C ASN A 152 7.89 -5.22 -5.53
N GLN A 153 8.04 -4.37 -6.56
CA GLN A 153 9.19 -4.39 -7.47
C GLN A 153 10.39 -3.60 -6.93
N TYR A 154 10.15 -2.37 -6.47
CA TYR A 154 11.21 -1.41 -6.18
C TYR A 154 11.36 -1.08 -4.69
N GLY A 155 10.35 -1.39 -3.87
CA GLY A 155 10.30 -1.00 -2.46
C GLY A 155 9.84 0.44 -2.24
N GLU A 156 10.51 1.12 -1.31
CA GLU A 156 10.19 2.50 -0.91
C GLU A 156 10.70 3.55 -1.89
#